data_ee3817ce40a36be050ad613590e56c57
#
_entry.id   ee3817ce40a36be050ad613590e56c57
#
_cell.length_a   1.000
_cell.length_b   1.000
_cell.length_c   1.000
_cell.angle_alpha   90.00
_cell.angle_beta   90.00
_cell.angle_gamma   90.00
#
_symmetry.space_group_name_H-M   'P 1'
#
loop_
_entity.id
_entity.type
_entity.pdbx_description
1 polymer ?
#
loop_
_entity_poly.entity_id
_entity_poly.type
_entity_poly.pdbx_seq_one_letter_code
_entity_poly.pdbx_strand_id
1 'polypeptide(L)'
;IDARHSSLYKTLYKVKNKNFDTITFLVGLDSKTQEKGIQGGVLDPTSQMYWTWQNGFINFKLEGESSLCTTRKNKFQFHVGGFQEPYATSQEVSLKAKGAKPLVIKVDVASFFNAIDISQTNTVTSPNKNAVLVSKVLPTLFSVHEN
;
A
#
# COMPACT_ATOMS: atom_id res chain seq x y z
N ILE A 1 0.07 1.67 7.69
CA ILE A 1 -0.59 2.91 8.14
C ILE A 1 -2.09 2.68 8.05
N ASP A 2 -2.82 2.93 9.10
CA ASP A 2 -4.27 2.87 9.12
C ASP A 2 -4.83 4.29 9.23
N ALA A 3 -5.47 4.76 8.15
CA ALA A 3 -5.99 6.13 8.05
C ALA A 3 -7.09 6.46 9.07
N ARG A 4 -7.67 5.49 9.72
CA ARG A 4 -8.67 5.66 10.78
C ARG A 4 -8.06 6.04 12.14
N HIS A 5 -6.75 5.84 12.29
CA HIS A 5 -6.03 6.05 13.54
C HIS A 5 -4.87 7.03 13.35
N SER A 6 -5.14 8.32 13.50
CA SER A 6 -4.18 9.40 13.25
C SER A 6 -2.86 9.29 14.05
N SER A 7 -2.87 8.60 15.20
CA SER A 7 -1.67 8.36 16.00
C SER A 7 -0.64 7.44 15.33
N LEU A 8 -1.04 6.64 14.35
CA LEU A 8 -0.17 5.73 13.61
C LEU A 8 0.55 6.38 12.42
N TYR A 9 0.24 7.64 12.10
CA TYR A 9 0.91 8.37 11.01
C TYR A 9 2.34 8.79 11.32
N LYS A 10 2.75 8.78 12.58
CA LYS A 10 4.09 9.18 12.97
C LYS A 10 4.88 7.99 13.49
N THR A 11 5.45 7.23 12.57
CA THR A 11 6.46 6.24 12.93
C THR A 11 7.83 6.87 12.75
N LEU A 12 8.60 6.98 13.83
CA LEU A 12 9.93 7.54 13.81
C LEU A 12 10.96 6.43 13.68
N TYR A 13 11.70 6.42 12.59
CA TYR A 13 12.85 5.55 12.40
C TYR A 13 14.13 6.34 12.61
N LYS A 14 15.01 5.86 13.48
CA LYS A 14 16.38 6.40 13.61
C LYS A 14 17.27 5.74 12.57
N VAL A 15 17.72 6.51 11.59
CA VAL A 15 18.66 6.03 10.58
C VAL A 15 20.09 6.27 11.09
N LYS A 16 20.91 5.21 11.11
CA LYS A 16 22.31 5.29 11.57
C LYS A 16 23.20 6.06 10.59
N ASN A 17 22.95 5.93 9.29
CA ASN A 17 23.70 6.63 8.26
C ASN A 17 23.00 7.96 7.92
N LYS A 18 23.73 9.06 8.07
CA LYS A 18 23.23 10.41 7.76
C LYS A 18 23.54 10.85 6.32
N ASN A 19 24.35 10.09 5.60
CA ASN A 19 24.72 10.39 4.21
C ASN A 19 23.97 9.42 3.28
N PHE A 20 22.78 9.80 2.89
CA PHE A 20 22.00 9.11 1.87
C PHE A 20 21.31 10.15 0.97
N ASP A 21 21.07 9.79 -0.25
CA ASP A 21 20.38 10.59 -1.27
C ASP A 21 19.08 9.93 -1.74
N THR A 22 18.81 8.71 -1.26
CA THR A 22 17.67 7.92 -1.68
C THR A 22 17.15 7.10 -0.50
N ILE A 23 15.83 7.00 -0.40
CA ILE A 23 15.12 6.08 0.48
C ILE A 23 14.35 5.10 -0.38
N THR A 24 14.55 3.80 -0.12
CA THR A 24 13.84 2.73 -0.81
C THR A 24 13.07 1.88 0.20
N PHE A 25 11.82 1.57 -0.12
CA PHE A 25 10.98 0.69 0.70
C PHE A 25 9.96 -0.05 -0.16
N LEU A 26 9.32 -1.09 0.40
CA LEU A 26 8.23 -1.81 -0.25
C LEU A 26 6.88 -1.30 0.24
N VAL A 27 5.95 -1.12 -0.69
CA VAL A 27 4.53 -1.11 -0.40
C VAL A 27 4.05 -2.55 -0.49
N GLY A 28 3.81 -3.14 0.69
CA GLY A 28 3.51 -4.56 0.85
C GLY A 28 4.64 -5.32 1.54
N LEU A 29 4.64 -6.63 1.35
CA LEU A 29 5.58 -7.56 1.97
C LEU A 29 6.42 -8.27 0.90
N ASP A 30 7.67 -8.58 1.23
CA ASP A 30 8.51 -9.45 0.41
C ASP A 30 7.99 -10.90 0.43
N SER A 31 8.36 -11.68 -0.60
CA SER A 31 7.88 -13.05 -0.77
C SER A 31 8.20 -13.94 0.43
N LYS A 32 9.39 -13.79 1.05
CA LYS A 32 9.78 -14.61 2.21
C LYS A 32 8.90 -14.34 3.43
N THR A 33 8.48 -13.09 3.61
CA THR A 33 7.56 -12.71 4.70
C THR A 33 6.15 -13.21 4.40
N GLN A 34 5.71 -13.17 3.14
CA GLN A 34 4.44 -13.73 2.69
C GLN A 34 4.37 -15.24 2.92
N GLU A 35 5.42 -15.98 2.55
CA GLU A 35 5.51 -17.43 2.69
C GLU A 35 5.47 -17.91 4.15
N LYS A 36 5.95 -17.12 5.09
CA LYS A 36 5.84 -17.42 6.53
C LYS A 36 4.41 -17.41 7.03
N GLY A 37 3.49 -16.78 6.29
CA GLY A 37 2.08 -16.68 6.66
C GLY A 37 1.84 -15.82 7.89
N ILE A 38 0.86 -16.21 8.68
CA ILE A 38 0.40 -15.48 9.88
C ILE A 38 1.53 -15.33 10.89
N GLN A 39 1.71 -14.11 11.36
CA GLN A 39 2.65 -13.72 12.40
C GLN A 39 1.94 -12.78 13.38
N GLY A 40 2.54 -12.51 14.52
CA GLY A 40 2.00 -11.55 15.49
C GLY A 40 2.22 -10.09 15.08
N GLY A 41 1.66 -9.18 15.88
CA GLY A 41 1.80 -7.74 15.67
C GLY A 41 1.03 -7.24 14.46
N VAL A 42 1.67 -6.47 13.60
CA VAL A 42 1.03 -5.89 12.40
C VAL A 42 0.66 -6.94 11.34
N LEU A 43 1.21 -8.14 11.43
CA LEU A 43 0.93 -9.28 10.55
C LEU A 43 -0.07 -10.28 11.17
N ASP A 44 -0.74 -9.88 12.25
CA ASP A 44 -1.84 -10.64 12.82
C ASP A 44 -3.10 -10.50 11.94
N PRO A 45 -3.87 -11.57 11.70
CA PRO A 45 -5.10 -11.52 10.90
C PRO A 45 -6.15 -10.53 11.42
N THR A 46 -6.13 -10.18 12.70
CA THR A 46 -7.01 -9.16 13.28
C THR A 46 -6.78 -7.78 12.68
N SER A 47 -5.63 -7.54 12.02
CA SER A 47 -5.37 -6.33 11.24
C SER A 47 -6.26 -6.20 10.00
N GLN A 48 -6.98 -7.28 9.62
CA GLN A 48 -7.79 -7.37 8.39
C GLN A 48 -6.98 -7.15 7.10
N MET A 49 -5.68 -7.43 7.14
CA MET A 49 -4.75 -7.33 6.02
C MET A 49 -4.24 -8.71 5.58
N TYR A 50 -4.98 -9.76 5.89
CA TYR A 50 -4.67 -11.14 5.49
C TYR A 50 -5.90 -11.81 4.90
N TRP A 51 -5.73 -12.50 3.79
CA TRP A 51 -6.81 -13.28 3.17
C TRP A 51 -6.77 -14.75 3.59
N THR A 52 -5.81 -15.48 3.02
CA THR A 52 -5.63 -16.91 3.20
C THR A 52 -4.16 -17.25 2.99
N TRP A 53 -3.76 -18.46 3.36
CA TRP A 53 -2.42 -18.95 3.10
C TRP A 53 -2.05 -19.00 1.60
N GLN A 54 -3.03 -19.18 0.71
CA GLN A 54 -2.81 -19.19 -0.74
C GLN A 54 -2.61 -17.79 -1.32
N ASN A 55 -3.38 -16.82 -0.85
CA ASN A 55 -3.40 -15.47 -1.39
C ASN A 55 -2.49 -14.50 -0.62
N GLY A 56 -2.08 -14.87 0.59
CA GLY A 56 -1.19 -14.10 1.44
C GLY A 56 -1.84 -12.86 2.03
N PHE A 57 -1.01 -11.86 2.25
CA PHE A 57 -1.41 -10.56 2.82
C PHE A 57 -1.89 -9.58 1.74
N ILE A 58 -2.75 -8.67 2.17
CA ILE A 58 -3.14 -7.48 1.41
C ILE A 58 -2.01 -6.45 1.57
N ASN A 59 -1.45 -6.01 0.47
CA ASN A 59 -0.36 -5.03 0.44
C ASN A 59 -0.87 -3.59 0.53
N PHE A 60 -2.08 -3.34 0.01
CA PHE A 60 -2.74 -2.05 0.06
C PHE A 60 -4.26 -2.25 0.14
N LYS A 61 -4.90 -1.53 1.05
CA LYS A 61 -6.36 -1.58 1.25
C LYS A 61 -6.92 -0.16 1.24
N LEU A 62 -7.87 0.09 0.34
CA LEU A 62 -8.60 1.34 0.22
C LEU A 62 -10.07 1.05 -0.02
N GLU A 63 -10.92 1.54 0.85
CA GLU A 63 -12.38 1.35 0.77
C GLU A 63 -13.09 2.69 0.96
N GLY A 64 -14.22 2.84 0.30
CA GLY A 64 -15.05 4.03 0.45
C GLY A 64 -16.29 3.99 -0.42
N GLU A 65 -16.92 5.13 -0.56
CA GLU A 65 -18.14 5.32 -1.34
C GLU A 65 -17.97 6.52 -2.30
N SER A 66 -18.47 6.38 -3.51
CA SER A 66 -18.47 7.44 -4.52
C SER A 66 -19.66 7.27 -5.46
N SER A 67 -20.33 8.36 -5.80
CA SER A 67 -21.42 8.37 -6.79
C SER A 67 -20.99 7.91 -8.19
N LEU A 68 -19.67 7.86 -8.46
CA LEU A 68 -19.13 7.34 -9.71
C LEU A 68 -19.18 5.81 -9.77
N CYS A 69 -19.32 5.12 -8.63
CA CYS A 69 -19.36 3.67 -8.59
C CYS A 69 -20.79 3.16 -8.80
N THR A 70 -20.96 2.21 -9.73
CA THR A 70 -22.25 1.55 -10.01
C THR A 70 -22.53 0.34 -9.12
N THR A 71 -21.67 0.08 -8.13
CA THR A 71 -21.79 -1.02 -7.18
C THR A 71 -22.92 -0.77 -6.17
N ARG A 72 -23.33 -1.83 -5.48
CA ARG A 72 -24.29 -1.70 -4.37
C ARG A 72 -23.78 -0.71 -3.32
N LYS A 73 -24.57 0.31 -2.98
CA LYS A 73 -24.25 1.41 -2.07
C LYS A 73 -23.09 2.28 -2.58
N ASN A 74 -22.85 2.33 -3.88
CA ASN A 74 -21.80 3.15 -4.49
C ASN A 74 -20.38 2.90 -3.90
N LYS A 75 -20.10 1.68 -3.44
CA LYS A 75 -18.84 1.32 -2.79
C LYS A 75 -17.74 1.02 -3.79
N PHE A 76 -16.53 1.44 -3.44
CA PHE A 76 -15.31 0.90 -4.03
C PHE A 76 -14.50 0.14 -2.98
N GLN A 77 -13.84 -0.92 -3.41
CA GLN A 77 -13.05 -1.80 -2.55
C GLN A 77 -11.78 -2.25 -3.29
N PHE A 78 -10.65 -1.70 -2.89
CA PHE A 78 -9.34 -2.11 -3.40
C PHE A 78 -8.59 -2.83 -2.28
N HIS A 79 -8.61 -4.15 -2.32
CA HIS A 79 -7.77 -5.03 -1.51
C HIS A 79 -6.70 -5.59 -2.45
N VAL A 80 -5.61 -4.87 -2.59
CA VAL A 80 -4.53 -5.21 -3.51
C VAL A 80 -3.53 -6.08 -2.79
N GLY A 81 -3.40 -7.32 -3.20
CA GLY A 81 -2.52 -8.32 -2.62
C GLY A 81 -2.21 -9.42 -3.61
N GLY A 82 -1.42 -10.38 -3.18
CA GLY A 82 -0.87 -11.44 -3.99
C GLY A 82 0.65 -11.36 -4.03
N PHE A 83 1.31 -12.54 -3.94
CA PHE A 83 2.77 -12.63 -3.89
C PHE A 83 3.34 -13.64 -4.88
N GLN A 84 2.47 -14.43 -5.51
CA GLN A 84 2.86 -15.43 -6.52
C GLN A 84 2.67 -14.86 -7.92
N GLU A 85 3.62 -15.15 -8.81
CA GLU A 85 3.48 -14.81 -10.22
C GLU A 85 2.30 -15.56 -10.85
N PRO A 86 1.56 -14.95 -11.79
CA PRO A 86 1.79 -13.61 -12.37
C PRO A 86 1.08 -12.46 -11.64
N TYR A 87 0.62 -12.68 -10.42
CA TYR A 87 -0.20 -11.72 -9.66
C TYR A 87 0.50 -11.12 -8.43
N ALA A 88 1.83 -11.05 -8.46
CA ALA A 88 2.58 -10.35 -7.43
C ALA A 88 2.29 -8.84 -7.47
N THR A 89 2.00 -8.24 -6.30
CA THR A 89 1.53 -6.84 -6.19
C THR A 89 2.35 -5.98 -5.24
N SER A 90 3.40 -6.52 -4.60
CA SER A 90 4.33 -5.68 -3.84
C SER A 90 5.10 -4.76 -4.80
N GLN A 91 5.24 -3.48 -4.42
CA GLN A 91 5.88 -2.47 -5.26
C GLN A 91 7.00 -1.79 -4.51
N GLU A 92 8.15 -1.66 -5.16
CA GLU A 92 9.24 -0.87 -4.64
C GLU A 92 8.99 0.62 -4.88
N VAL A 93 9.21 1.41 -3.85
CA VAL A 93 9.17 2.87 -3.89
C VAL A 93 10.59 3.38 -3.64
N SER A 94 11.12 4.18 -4.55
CA SER A 94 12.42 4.82 -4.41
C SER A 94 12.24 6.34 -4.50
N LEU A 95 12.58 7.05 -3.42
CA LEU A 95 12.40 8.49 -3.28
C LEU A 95 13.77 9.17 -3.12
N LYS A 96 14.02 10.20 -3.90
CA LYS A 96 15.20 11.07 -3.68
C LYS A 96 15.00 11.84 -2.37
N ALA A 97 15.98 11.75 -1.48
CA ALA A 97 15.96 12.40 -0.19
C ALA A 97 17.36 12.63 0.33
N LYS A 98 17.70 13.84 0.74
CA LYS A 98 19.03 14.12 1.35
C LYS A 98 18.94 13.98 2.86
N GLY A 99 19.80 13.10 3.41
CA GLY A 99 19.85 12.88 4.86
C GLY A 99 20.55 14.00 5.58
N ALA A 100 19.91 14.56 6.60
CA ALA A 100 20.39 15.24 7.79
C ALA A 100 19.25 15.88 8.59
N LYS A 101 18.06 15.96 8.04
CA LYS A 101 16.87 16.54 8.71
C LYS A 101 15.81 15.44 8.86
N PRO A 102 14.88 15.56 9.81
CA PRO A 102 13.70 14.70 9.82
C PRO A 102 12.98 14.80 8.48
N LEU A 103 12.86 13.67 7.79
CA LEU A 103 12.14 13.56 6.53
C LEU A 103 10.70 13.11 6.80
N VAL A 104 9.77 13.70 6.06
CA VAL A 104 8.38 13.30 6.07
C VAL A 104 8.06 12.62 4.74
N ILE A 105 7.67 11.35 4.78
CA ILE A 105 7.11 10.67 3.62
C ILE A 105 5.63 10.96 3.59
N LYS A 106 5.19 11.66 2.56
CA LYS A 106 3.78 11.97 2.30
C LYS A 106 3.18 10.90 1.41
N VAL A 107 1.96 10.46 1.74
CA VAL A 107 1.13 9.61 0.89
C VAL A 107 -0.05 10.43 0.41
N ASP A 108 -0.13 10.66 -0.90
CA ASP A 108 -1.22 11.39 -1.53
C ASP A 108 -2.27 10.41 -2.08
N VAL A 109 -3.27 10.11 -1.26
CA VAL A 109 -4.34 9.19 -1.63
C VAL A 109 -5.24 9.78 -2.73
N ALA A 110 -5.33 11.12 -2.86
CA ALA A 110 -6.12 11.74 -3.92
C ALA A 110 -5.55 11.41 -5.31
N SER A 111 -4.23 11.33 -5.43
CA SER A 111 -3.56 10.92 -6.67
C SER A 111 -3.94 9.50 -7.15
N PHE A 112 -4.39 8.62 -6.24
CA PHE A 112 -4.92 7.32 -6.62
C PHE A 112 -6.12 7.44 -7.56
N PHE A 113 -7.05 8.33 -7.25
CA PHE A 113 -8.28 8.55 -8.04
C PHE A 113 -8.03 9.30 -9.35
N ASN A 114 -6.89 9.95 -9.51
CA ASN A 114 -6.46 10.51 -10.78
C ASN A 114 -5.92 9.44 -11.75
N ALA A 115 -5.36 8.36 -11.19
CA ALA A 115 -4.75 7.28 -11.95
C ALA A 115 -5.70 6.10 -12.21
N ILE A 116 -6.68 5.88 -11.32
CA ILE A 116 -7.66 4.79 -11.40
C ILE A 116 -9.05 5.37 -11.59
N ASP A 117 -9.64 5.10 -12.74
CA ASP A 117 -11.05 5.40 -12.99
C ASP A 117 -11.96 4.43 -12.22
N ILE A 118 -12.46 4.89 -11.07
CA ILE A 118 -13.32 4.08 -10.19
C ILE A 118 -14.70 3.81 -10.77
N SER A 119 -15.11 4.47 -11.85
CA SER A 119 -16.33 4.13 -12.56
C SER A 119 -16.20 2.83 -13.33
N GLN A 120 -14.98 2.49 -13.77
CA GLN A 120 -14.66 1.28 -14.53
C GLN A 120 -14.04 0.19 -13.64
N THR A 121 -13.13 0.57 -12.74
CA THR A 121 -12.44 -0.36 -11.84
C THR A 121 -12.70 0.08 -10.41
N ASN A 122 -13.66 -0.54 -9.75
CA ASN A 122 -14.08 -0.19 -8.39
C ASN A 122 -14.00 -1.35 -7.39
N THR A 123 -13.74 -2.57 -7.87
CA THR A 123 -13.68 -3.75 -6.99
C THR A 123 -12.49 -4.62 -7.37
N VAL A 124 -11.54 -4.73 -6.44
CA VAL A 124 -10.38 -5.61 -6.51
C VAL A 124 -10.25 -6.25 -5.12
N THR A 125 -10.62 -7.52 -5.00
CA THR A 125 -10.70 -8.24 -3.71
C THR A 125 -9.98 -9.59 -3.71
N SER A 126 -9.18 -9.84 -4.75
CA SER A 126 -8.38 -11.06 -4.90
C SER A 126 -7.18 -10.81 -5.82
N PRO A 127 -6.13 -11.66 -5.78
CA PRO A 127 -5.03 -11.59 -6.74
C PRO A 127 -5.54 -11.82 -8.17
N ASN A 128 -5.33 -10.84 -9.05
CA ASN A 128 -5.72 -10.91 -10.46
C ASN A 128 -5.02 -9.80 -11.26
N LYS A 129 -5.28 -9.73 -12.57
CA LYS A 129 -4.70 -8.69 -13.46
C LYS A 129 -5.00 -7.26 -12.99
N ASN A 130 -6.22 -7.00 -12.49
CA ASN A 130 -6.57 -5.67 -12.01
C ASN A 130 -5.80 -5.32 -10.73
N ALA A 131 -5.58 -6.28 -9.83
CA ALA A 131 -4.73 -6.08 -8.66
C ALA A 131 -3.31 -5.66 -9.05
N VAL A 132 -2.72 -6.32 -10.07
CA VAL A 132 -1.40 -5.96 -10.61
C VAL A 132 -1.42 -4.57 -11.25
N LEU A 133 -2.45 -4.22 -12.03
CA LEU A 133 -2.56 -2.88 -12.64
C LEU A 133 -2.66 -1.79 -11.57
N VAL A 134 -3.51 -1.99 -10.57
CA VAL A 134 -3.67 -1.04 -9.46
C VAL A 134 -2.38 -0.93 -8.65
N SER A 135 -1.69 -2.05 -8.39
CA SER A 135 -0.44 -2.01 -7.62
C SER A 135 0.63 -1.11 -8.24
N LYS A 136 0.72 -1.05 -9.59
CA LYS A 136 1.68 -0.22 -10.31
C LYS A 136 1.49 1.29 -10.09
N VAL A 137 0.31 1.70 -9.66
CA VAL A 137 0.03 3.10 -9.31
C VAL A 137 0.57 3.45 -7.92
N LEU A 138 0.67 2.48 -7.01
CA LEU A 138 0.99 2.74 -5.60
C LEU A 138 2.31 3.52 -5.39
N PRO A 139 3.41 3.25 -6.11
CA PRO A 139 4.63 4.03 -5.96
C PRO A 139 4.46 5.52 -6.22
N THR A 140 3.55 5.91 -7.11
CA THR A 140 3.34 7.32 -7.47
C THR A 140 2.62 8.13 -6.38
N LEU A 141 2.06 7.46 -5.38
CA LEU A 141 1.38 8.12 -4.26
C LEU A 141 2.36 8.69 -3.22
N PHE A 142 3.63 8.30 -3.28
CA PHE A 142 4.61 8.64 -2.26
C PHE A 142 5.52 9.77 -2.71
N SER A 143 5.79 10.69 -1.79
CA SER A 143 6.75 11.79 -2.00
C SER A 143 7.46 12.13 -0.70
N VAL A 144 8.63 12.77 -0.81
CA VAL A 144 9.34 13.34 0.34
C VAL A 144 8.94 14.79 0.49
N HIS A 145 8.60 15.17 1.71
CA HIS A 145 8.43 16.57 2.10
C HIS A 145 9.60 16.94 3.00
N GLU A 146 10.41 17.90 2.55
CA GLU A 146 11.51 18.48 3.34
C GLU A 146 10.95 19.69 4.12
N ASN A 147 11.05 19.65 5.43
CA ASN A 147 10.73 20.79 6.30
C ASN A 147 11.86 21.80 6.32
#